data_ffe3a35ec75e00b04744e0850fa1f84c
#
_entry.id   ffe3a35ec75e00b04744e0850fa1f84c
#
_cell.length_a   1.000
_cell.length_b   1.000
_cell.length_c   1.000
_cell.angle_alpha   90.00
_cell.angle_beta   90.00
_cell.angle_gamma   90.00
#
_symmetry.space_group_name_H-M   'P 1'
#
loop_
_entity.id
_entity.type
_entity.pdbx_description
1 polymer ?
#
loop_
_entity_poly.entity_id
_entity_poly.type
_entity_poly.pdbx_seq_one_letter_code
_entity_poly.pdbx_strand_id
1 'polypeptide(L)'
;EARTLRSFTGSNNVGDIVLERLPNTIMLVTSAMFITSIIGLYVGVKIATQVGSKLERTISYFSAISYALPAWWLGILLVIVFAFKFRIFPSSGMFSVPPPTEPIYRFLDMLWHATLPVFTLVIVSLGSWTYSVRTMVLNISQEDFVNVARAKGVPENIVMRRHIVRAAAPPIVTSLIFGLTGSLGGA
;
A
#
# COMPACT_ATOMS: atom_id res chain seq x y z
N GLU A 1 -35.20 -10.27 -14.98
CA GLU A 1 -35.61 -9.15 -14.10
C GLU A 1 -34.64 -9.08 -12.92
N ALA A 2 -33.57 -8.28 -13.06
CA ALA A 2 -32.66 -8.00 -11.96
C ALA A 2 -33.45 -7.20 -10.90
N ARG A 3 -33.78 -7.82 -9.77
CA ARG A 3 -34.30 -7.13 -8.59
C ARG A 3 -33.30 -6.06 -8.22
N THR A 4 -33.58 -4.80 -8.55
CA THR A 4 -32.80 -3.64 -8.12
C THR A 4 -32.85 -3.60 -6.59
N LEU A 5 -31.74 -3.97 -5.95
CA LEU A 5 -31.58 -3.86 -4.51
C LEU A 5 -31.71 -2.38 -4.13
N ARG A 6 -32.66 -2.05 -3.25
CA ARG A 6 -32.86 -0.69 -2.76
C ARG A 6 -32.14 -0.51 -1.44
N SER A 7 -31.54 0.66 -1.24
CA SER A 7 -30.93 1.05 0.02
C SER A 7 -31.97 1.11 1.15
N PHE A 8 -31.62 0.63 2.34
CA PHE A 8 -32.47 0.75 3.53
C PHE A 8 -32.66 2.20 4.01
N THR A 9 -31.79 3.12 3.61
CA THR A 9 -31.77 4.51 4.06
C THR A 9 -32.34 5.50 3.03
N GLY A 10 -32.77 5.04 1.84
CA GLY A 10 -33.29 5.92 0.80
C GLY A 10 -33.91 5.16 -0.37
N SER A 11 -34.59 5.89 -1.27
CA SER A 11 -35.20 5.33 -2.47
C SER A 11 -34.20 5.01 -3.61
N ASN A 12 -32.90 5.20 -3.40
CA ASN A 12 -31.88 5.05 -4.42
C ASN A 12 -31.51 3.58 -4.61
N ASN A 13 -31.23 3.19 -5.86
CA ASN A 13 -30.69 1.88 -6.17
C ASN A 13 -29.28 1.73 -5.58
N VAL A 14 -28.98 0.57 -5.01
CA VAL A 14 -27.64 0.28 -4.45
C VAL A 14 -26.58 0.40 -5.56
N GLY A 15 -26.89 0.01 -6.79
CA GLY A 15 -25.99 0.15 -7.93
C GLY A 15 -25.57 1.59 -8.19
N ASP A 16 -26.49 2.54 -8.10
CA ASP A 16 -26.20 3.95 -8.34
C ASP A 16 -25.28 4.52 -7.24
N ILE A 17 -25.52 4.14 -5.98
CA ILE A 17 -24.67 4.55 -4.85
C ILE A 17 -23.24 3.98 -5.01
N VAL A 18 -23.12 2.71 -5.41
CA VAL A 18 -21.81 2.08 -5.64
C VAL A 18 -21.07 2.78 -6.78
N LEU A 19 -21.73 3.03 -7.91
CA LEU A 19 -21.11 3.71 -9.05
C LEU A 19 -20.68 5.14 -8.73
N GLU A 20 -21.43 5.85 -7.88
CA GLU A 20 -21.06 7.20 -7.41
C GLU A 20 -19.81 7.18 -6.52
N ARG A 21 -19.65 6.17 -5.66
CA ARG A 21 -18.55 6.08 -4.69
C ARG A 21 -17.31 5.37 -5.22
N LEU A 22 -17.48 4.51 -6.21
CA LEU A 22 -16.42 3.67 -6.78
C LEU A 22 -15.18 4.47 -7.27
N PRO A 23 -15.30 5.60 -7.99
CA PRO A 23 -14.14 6.38 -8.41
C PRO A 23 -13.27 6.85 -7.25
N ASN A 24 -13.88 7.27 -6.16
CA ASN A 24 -13.18 7.73 -4.96
C ASN A 24 -12.41 6.59 -4.28
N THR A 25 -13.04 5.42 -4.17
CA THR A 25 -12.41 4.22 -3.62
C THR A 25 -11.23 3.78 -4.48
N ILE A 26 -11.41 3.73 -5.81
CA ILE A 26 -10.33 3.37 -6.74
C ILE A 26 -9.15 4.34 -6.59
N MET A 27 -9.40 5.64 -6.55
CA MET A 27 -8.36 6.65 -6.40
C MET A 27 -7.57 6.46 -5.09
N LEU A 28 -8.25 6.29 -3.95
CA LEU A 28 -7.60 6.13 -2.65
C LEU A 28 -6.79 4.83 -2.60
N VAL A 29 -7.39 3.71 -3.01
CA VAL A 29 -6.76 2.40 -2.96
C VAL A 29 -5.58 2.31 -3.91
N THR A 30 -5.72 2.76 -5.16
CA THR A 30 -4.62 2.71 -6.14
C THR A 30 -3.47 3.62 -5.75
N SER A 31 -3.75 4.83 -5.24
CA SER A 31 -2.72 5.74 -4.74
C SER A 31 -1.95 5.13 -3.57
N ALA A 32 -2.65 4.58 -2.58
CA ALA A 32 -2.03 3.93 -1.43
C ALA A 32 -1.19 2.72 -1.86
N MET A 33 -1.71 1.87 -2.75
CA MET A 33 -0.98 0.70 -3.24
C MET A 33 0.24 1.08 -4.05
N PHE A 34 0.16 2.10 -4.89
CA PHE A 34 1.31 2.57 -5.67
C PHE A 34 2.45 3.02 -4.74
N ILE A 35 2.13 3.84 -3.74
CA ILE A 35 3.11 4.31 -2.74
C ILE A 35 3.68 3.13 -1.94
N THR A 36 2.81 2.26 -1.43
CA THR A 36 3.21 1.07 -0.66
C THR A 36 4.10 0.14 -1.49
N SER A 37 3.77 -0.06 -2.76
CA SER A 37 4.52 -0.94 -3.66
C SER A 37 5.96 -0.45 -3.87
N ILE A 38 6.13 0.83 -4.14
CA ILE A 38 7.46 1.41 -4.36
C ILE A 38 8.30 1.37 -3.08
N ILE A 39 7.74 1.87 -1.97
CA ILE A 39 8.48 1.93 -0.71
C ILE A 39 8.78 0.53 -0.19
N GLY A 40 7.79 -0.37 -0.16
CA GLY A 40 7.94 -1.70 0.36
C GLY A 40 8.84 -2.59 -0.50
N LEU A 41 8.85 -2.41 -1.84
CA LEU A 41 9.79 -3.08 -2.72
C LEU A 41 11.24 -2.65 -2.40
N TYR A 42 11.48 -1.34 -2.35
CA TYR A 42 12.82 -0.83 -2.05
C TYR A 42 13.31 -1.28 -0.66
N VAL A 43 12.49 -1.12 0.37
CA VAL A 43 12.82 -1.47 1.74
C VAL A 43 12.95 -2.99 1.90
N GLY A 44 12.03 -3.77 1.35
CA GLY A 44 12.03 -5.23 1.41
C GLY A 44 13.29 -5.86 0.79
N VAL A 45 13.67 -5.40 -0.41
CA VAL A 45 14.93 -5.83 -1.05
C VAL A 45 16.12 -5.43 -0.19
N LYS A 46 16.15 -4.18 0.32
CA LYS A 46 17.27 -3.68 1.14
C LYS A 46 17.46 -4.50 2.41
N ILE A 47 16.39 -4.81 3.16
CA ILE A 47 16.52 -5.60 4.39
C ILE A 47 16.81 -7.07 4.13
N ALA A 48 16.42 -7.61 2.97
CA ALA A 48 16.80 -8.96 2.56
C ALA A 48 18.32 -9.10 2.34
N THR A 49 19.02 -8.02 1.99
CA THR A 49 20.50 -8.02 1.88
C THR A 49 21.22 -7.87 3.21
N GLN A 50 20.49 -7.56 4.29
CA GLN A 50 21.07 -7.20 5.59
C GLN A 50 20.51 -8.06 6.73
N VAL A 51 20.33 -9.36 6.47
CA VAL A 51 19.80 -10.32 7.45
C VAL A 51 20.61 -10.29 8.74
N GLY A 52 19.94 -10.24 9.89
CA GLY A 52 20.55 -10.16 11.22
C GLY A 52 20.98 -8.75 11.64
N SER A 53 20.88 -7.75 10.75
CA SER A 53 21.20 -6.37 11.09
C SER A 53 20.16 -5.73 12.02
N LYS A 54 20.55 -4.65 12.71
CA LYS A 54 19.61 -3.84 13.51
C LYS A 54 18.50 -3.24 12.66
N LEU A 55 18.83 -2.82 11.44
CA LEU A 55 17.86 -2.25 10.50
C LEU A 55 16.78 -3.27 10.11
N GLU A 56 17.20 -4.47 9.73
CA GLU A 56 16.27 -5.56 9.37
C GLU A 56 15.34 -5.89 10.54
N ARG A 57 15.89 -5.99 11.75
CA ARG A 57 15.11 -6.27 12.96
C ARG A 57 14.09 -5.17 13.25
N THR A 58 14.49 -3.90 13.20
CA THR A 58 13.61 -2.75 13.44
C THR A 58 12.46 -2.70 12.43
N ILE A 59 12.77 -2.89 11.13
CA ILE A 59 11.74 -2.89 10.09
C ILE A 59 10.81 -4.10 10.22
N SER A 60 11.32 -5.28 10.60
CA SER A 60 10.50 -6.46 10.85
C SER A 60 9.54 -6.26 12.01
N TYR A 61 9.97 -5.63 13.12
CA TYR A 61 9.07 -5.25 14.21
C TYR A 61 8.01 -4.24 13.77
N PHE A 62 8.41 -3.20 13.03
CA PHE A 62 7.47 -2.24 12.47
C PHE A 62 6.45 -2.93 11.55
N SER A 63 6.90 -3.85 10.71
CA SER A 63 6.02 -4.63 9.83
C SER A 63 4.99 -5.44 10.61
N ALA A 64 5.41 -6.11 11.68
CA ALA A 64 4.51 -6.88 12.52
C ALA A 64 3.46 -6.00 13.22
N ILE A 65 3.88 -4.84 13.75
CA ILE A 65 2.98 -3.88 14.40
C ILE A 65 1.99 -3.30 13.39
N SER A 66 2.46 -2.85 12.22
CA SER A 66 1.61 -2.28 11.16
C SER A 66 0.51 -3.25 10.72
N TYR A 67 0.86 -4.52 10.55
CA TYR A 67 -0.09 -5.56 10.17
C TYR A 67 -1.16 -5.85 11.24
N ALA A 68 -0.80 -5.70 12.51
CA ALA A 68 -1.72 -5.94 13.63
C ALA A 68 -2.71 -4.79 13.87
N LEU A 69 -2.44 -3.59 13.34
CA LEU A 69 -3.29 -2.41 13.55
C LEU A 69 -4.53 -2.45 12.64
N PRO A 70 -5.75 -2.34 13.19
CA PRO A 70 -6.94 -2.16 12.37
C PRO A 70 -6.89 -0.82 11.63
N ALA A 71 -7.07 -0.83 10.31
CA ALA A 71 -7.00 0.38 9.47
C ALA A 71 -7.98 1.48 9.94
N TRP A 72 -9.21 1.11 10.28
CA TRP A 72 -10.22 2.04 10.77
C TRP A 72 -9.80 2.71 12.08
N TRP A 73 -9.17 1.97 13.00
CA TRP A 73 -8.70 2.52 14.27
C TRP A 73 -7.57 3.54 14.06
N LEU A 74 -6.58 3.17 13.24
CA LEU A 74 -5.48 4.07 12.89
C LEU A 74 -6.00 5.33 12.17
N GLY A 75 -6.97 5.18 11.25
CA GLY A 75 -7.57 6.29 10.54
C GLY A 75 -8.25 7.29 11.48
N ILE A 76 -9.06 6.81 12.45
CA ILE A 76 -9.68 7.66 13.46
C ILE A 76 -8.62 8.39 14.28
N LEU A 77 -7.59 7.69 14.73
CA LEU A 77 -6.51 8.28 15.52
C LEU A 77 -5.78 9.38 14.76
N LEU A 78 -5.46 9.16 13.49
CA LEU A 78 -4.83 10.17 12.63
C LEU A 78 -5.73 11.39 12.41
N VAL A 79 -7.04 11.20 12.21
CA VAL A 79 -8.01 12.30 12.11
C VAL A 79 -8.06 13.10 13.41
N ILE A 80 -8.13 12.44 14.57
CA ILE A 80 -8.13 13.14 15.88
C ILE A 80 -6.87 13.99 16.03
N VAL A 81 -5.71 13.42 15.71
CA VAL A 81 -4.42 14.10 15.90
C VAL A 81 -4.22 15.22 14.89
N PHE A 82 -4.36 14.90 13.59
CA PHE A 82 -3.96 15.83 12.53
C PHE A 82 -5.07 16.78 12.05
N ALA A 83 -6.33 16.36 12.12
CA ALA A 83 -7.43 17.23 11.74
C ALA A 83 -7.99 18.05 12.92
N PHE A 84 -8.18 17.44 14.10
CA PHE A 84 -8.79 18.16 15.23
C PHE A 84 -7.76 18.84 16.13
N LYS A 85 -6.67 18.15 16.52
CA LYS A 85 -5.68 18.72 17.45
C LYS A 85 -4.73 19.69 16.75
N PHE A 86 -4.09 19.28 15.66
CA PHE A 86 -3.14 20.12 14.91
C PHE A 86 -3.80 20.98 13.83
N ARG A 87 -5.00 20.63 13.38
CA ARG A 87 -5.74 21.33 12.32
C ARG A 87 -4.94 21.51 11.03
N ILE A 88 -4.14 20.51 10.68
CA ILE A 88 -3.28 20.51 9.49
C ILE A 88 -4.02 19.94 8.28
N PHE A 89 -4.88 18.92 8.49
CA PHE A 89 -5.61 18.24 7.43
C PHE A 89 -7.11 18.30 7.65
N PRO A 90 -7.91 18.18 6.59
CA PRO A 90 -9.38 18.13 6.70
C PRO A 90 -9.81 16.86 7.44
N SER A 91 -10.93 16.95 8.17
CA SER A 91 -11.47 15.84 8.95
C SER A 91 -12.36 14.91 8.14
N SER A 92 -12.92 15.40 7.02
CA SER A 92 -13.87 14.66 6.18
C SER A 92 -14.08 15.35 4.85
N GLY A 93 -14.83 14.66 3.96
CA GLY A 93 -15.15 15.18 2.64
C GLY A 93 -14.07 14.89 1.60
N MET A 94 -14.36 15.19 0.35
CA MET A 94 -13.45 15.03 -0.78
C MET A 94 -12.93 16.38 -1.29
N PHE A 95 -13.64 17.44 -0.95
CA PHE A 95 -13.33 18.82 -1.30
C PHE A 95 -13.71 19.75 -0.15
N SER A 96 -13.07 20.91 -0.12
CA SER A 96 -13.46 22.03 0.73
C SER A 96 -14.86 22.56 0.39
N VAL A 97 -15.50 23.23 1.32
CA VAL A 97 -16.83 23.83 1.13
C VAL A 97 -16.73 25.35 1.27
N PRO A 98 -16.99 26.12 0.18
CA PRO A 98 -17.28 25.71 -1.20
C PRO A 98 -16.05 25.12 -1.93
N PRO A 99 -16.25 24.18 -2.89
CA PRO A 99 -15.14 23.60 -3.62
C PRO A 99 -14.49 24.63 -4.56
N PRO A 100 -13.16 24.56 -4.79
CA PRO A 100 -12.49 25.42 -5.73
C PRO A 100 -13.05 25.27 -7.15
N THR A 101 -13.20 26.38 -7.85
CA THR A 101 -13.75 26.42 -9.21
C THR A 101 -12.71 26.11 -10.27
N GLU A 102 -11.44 26.50 -10.03
CA GLU A 102 -10.35 26.25 -10.96
C GLU A 102 -9.85 24.80 -10.90
N PRO A 103 -9.61 24.15 -12.05
CA PRO A 103 -9.26 22.72 -12.10
C PRO A 103 -8.01 22.36 -11.30
N ILE A 104 -6.99 23.21 -11.32
CA ILE A 104 -5.71 22.95 -10.62
C ILE A 104 -5.89 23.02 -9.09
N TYR A 105 -6.59 24.03 -8.59
CA TYR A 105 -6.86 24.16 -7.17
C TYR A 105 -7.81 23.07 -6.67
N ARG A 106 -8.77 22.66 -7.48
CA ARG A 106 -9.65 21.54 -7.18
C ARG A 106 -8.89 20.22 -7.08
N PHE A 107 -7.91 19.99 -7.95
CA PHE A 107 -7.05 18.81 -7.88
C PHE A 107 -6.17 18.81 -6.62
N LEU A 108 -5.58 19.95 -6.27
CA LEU A 108 -4.78 20.09 -5.06
C LEU A 108 -5.62 19.91 -3.78
N ASP A 109 -6.82 20.45 -3.76
CA ASP A 109 -7.76 20.29 -2.66
C ASP A 109 -8.18 18.81 -2.47
N MET A 110 -8.43 18.10 -3.57
CA MET A 110 -8.68 16.67 -3.54
C MET A 110 -7.50 15.88 -2.96
N LEU A 111 -6.26 16.18 -3.37
CA LEU A 111 -5.06 15.54 -2.82
C LEU A 111 -4.92 15.81 -1.32
N TRP A 112 -5.23 17.04 -0.90
CA TRP A 112 -5.20 17.43 0.50
C TRP A 112 -6.17 16.62 1.36
N HIS A 113 -7.41 16.43 0.87
CA HIS A 113 -8.42 15.61 1.54
C HIS A 113 -8.08 14.10 1.49
N ALA A 114 -7.42 13.64 0.45
CA ALA A 114 -6.99 12.25 0.30
C ALA A 114 -5.78 11.89 1.18
N THR A 115 -5.03 12.87 1.71
CA THR A 115 -3.77 12.63 2.41
C THR A 115 -3.91 11.70 3.61
N LEU A 116 -4.81 11.97 4.55
CA LEU A 116 -4.98 11.13 5.75
C LEU A 116 -5.48 9.71 5.43
N PRO A 117 -6.51 9.52 4.59
CA PRO A 117 -6.93 8.18 4.17
C PRO A 117 -5.82 7.38 3.48
N VAL A 118 -5.13 7.99 2.51
CA VAL A 118 -4.03 7.33 1.79
C VAL A 118 -2.89 6.98 2.74
N PHE A 119 -2.50 7.90 3.62
CA PHE A 119 -1.45 7.66 4.62
C PHE A 119 -1.80 6.52 5.58
N THR A 120 -3.06 6.44 6.02
CA THR A 120 -3.57 5.33 6.84
C THR A 120 -3.40 4.00 6.13
N LEU A 121 -3.86 3.90 4.88
CA LEU A 121 -3.77 2.69 4.08
C LEU A 121 -2.32 2.30 3.81
N VAL A 122 -1.44 3.28 3.54
CA VAL A 122 -0.01 3.04 3.34
C VAL A 122 0.63 2.45 4.59
N ILE A 123 0.42 3.05 5.77
CA ILE A 123 1.03 2.55 7.02
C ILE A 123 0.63 1.09 7.29
N VAL A 124 -0.65 0.78 7.19
CA VAL A 124 -1.17 -0.58 7.48
C VAL A 124 -0.65 -1.60 6.48
N SER A 125 -0.57 -1.24 5.18
CA SER A 125 -0.18 -2.17 4.13
C SER A 125 1.35 -2.29 3.98
N LEU A 126 2.12 -1.26 4.35
CA LEU A 126 3.56 -1.19 4.11
C LEU A 126 4.31 -2.31 4.82
N GLY A 127 3.93 -2.62 6.05
CA GLY A 127 4.59 -3.67 6.84
C GLY A 127 4.47 -5.04 6.19
N SER A 128 3.26 -5.47 5.89
CA SER A 128 2.99 -6.78 5.28
C SER A 128 3.65 -6.91 3.91
N TRP A 129 3.56 -5.87 3.09
CA TRP A 129 4.17 -5.87 1.77
C TRP A 129 5.71 -5.92 1.82
N THR A 130 6.33 -5.10 2.66
CA THR A 130 7.79 -5.10 2.88
C THR A 130 8.28 -6.49 3.32
N TYR A 131 7.57 -7.12 4.25
CA TYR A 131 7.90 -8.45 4.74
C TYR A 131 7.73 -9.53 3.66
N SER A 132 6.68 -9.44 2.84
CA SER A 132 6.44 -10.35 1.71
C SER A 132 7.58 -10.26 0.68
N VAL A 133 7.95 -9.04 0.28
CA VAL A 133 9.09 -8.83 -0.64
C VAL A 133 10.38 -9.39 -0.07
N ARG A 134 10.68 -9.09 1.21
CA ARG A 134 11.85 -9.66 1.90
C ARG A 134 11.87 -11.18 1.81
N THR A 135 10.77 -11.83 2.11
CA THR A 135 10.65 -13.29 2.12
C THR A 135 10.87 -13.88 0.72
N MET A 136 10.26 -13.26 -0.32
CA MET A 136 10.47 -13.69 -1.70
C MET A 136 11.94 -13.60 -2.12
N VAL A 137 12.62 -12.50 -1.78
CA VAL A 137 14.04 -12.31 -2.09
C VAL A 137 14.92 -13.32 -1.33
N LEU A 138 14.61 -13.58 -0.07
CA LEU A 138 15.36 -14.57 0.74
C LEU A 138 15.17 -15.99 0.22
N ASN A 139 13.98 -16.39 -0.15
CA ASN A 139 13.72 -17.71 -0.73
C ASN A 139 14.58 -17.92 -1.99
N ILE A 140 14.57 -16.96 -2.90
CA ILE A 140 15.40 -17.01 -4.11
C ILE A 140 16.90 -17.04 -3.78
N SER A 141 17.31 -16.36 -2.71
CA SER A 141 18.74 -16.33 -2.33
C SER A 141 19.32 -17.69 -1.88
N GLN A 142 18.42 -18.66 -1.59
CA GLN A 142 18.76 -20.02 -1.16
C GLN A 142 18.73 -21.04 -2.30
N GLU A 143 18.35 -20.62 -3.50
CA GLU A 143 18.26 -21.50 -4.68
C GLU A 143 19.65 -21.92 -5.17
N ASP A 144 19.74 -23.15 -5.74
CA ASP A 144 21.01 -23.75 -6.16
C ASP A 144 21.78 -22.91 -7.19
N PHE A 145 21.07 -22.26 -8.12
CA PHE A 145 21.75 -21.42 -9.13
C PHE A 145 22.46 -20.21 -8.50
N VAL A 146 21.98 -19.71 -7.34
CA VAL A 146 22.63 -18.64 -6.60
C VAL A 146 23.91 -19.15 -5.94
N ASN A 147 23.85 -20.36 -5.36
CA ASN A 147 25.01 -21.00 -4.76
C ASN A 147 26.09 -21.30 -5.81
N VAL A 148 25.69 -21.75 -6.99
CA VAL A 148 26.60 -21.95 -8.13
C VAL A 148 27.25 -20.62 -8.57
N ALA A 149 26.50 -19.53 -8.64
CA ALA A 149 27.07 -18.22 -8.97
C ALA A 149 28.12 -17.78 -7.93
N ARG A 150 27.85 -17.98 -6.63
CA ARG A 150 28.80 -17.70 -5.55
C ARG A 150 30.05 -18.60 -5.64
N ALA A 151 29.87 -19.90 -5.91
CA ALA A 151 30.99 -20.84 -6.07
C ALA A 151 31.89 -20.49 -7.26
N LYS A 152 31.35 -19.86 -8.32
CA LYS A 152 32.12 -19.32 -9.44
C LYS A 152 32.84 -18.00 -9.15
N GLY A 153 32.78 -17.50 -7.91
CA GLY A 153 33.44 -16.26 -7.50
C GLY A 153 32.78 -14.98 -7.98
N VAL A 154 31.49 -15.01 -8.36
CA VAL A 154 30.77 -13.80 -8.76
C VAL A 154 30.61 -12.89 -7.54
N PRO A 155 30.98 -11.60 -7.61
CA PRO A 155 30.84 -10.66 -6.50
C PRO A 155 29.41 -10.58 -5.98
N GLU A 156 29.21 -10.52 -4.65
CA GLU A 156 27.89 -10.61 -4.01
C GLU A 156 26.92 -9.51 -4.46
N ASN A 157 27.39 -8.32 -4.77
CA ASN A 157 26.57 -7.23 -5.33
C ASN A 157 26.00 -7.58 -6.71
N ILE A 158 26.75 -8.34 -7.52
CA ILE A 158 26.30 -8.83 -8.83
C ILE A 158 25.33 -10.00 -8.65
N VAL A 159 25.64 -10.94 -7.76
CA VAL A 159 24.74 -12.05 -7.37
C VAL A 159 23.39 -11.49 -6.94
N MET A 160 23.39 -10.51 -6.02
CA MET A 160 22.15 -9.89 -5.55
C MET A 160 21.35 -9.26 -6.69
N ARG A 161 21.95 -8.39 -7.48
CA ARG A 161 21.22 -7.61 -8.51
C ARG A 161 20.80 -8.44 -9.71
N ARG A 162 21.70 -9.30 -10.24
CA ARG A 162 21.48 -10.01 -11.50
C ARG A 162 20.86 -11.40 -11.34
N HIS A 163 21.13 -12.06 -10.22
CA HIS A 163 20.64 -13.42 -9.99
C HIS A 163 19.44 -13.41 -9.04
N ILE A 164 19.53 -12.80 -7.87
CA ILE A 164 18.48 -12.88 -6.85
C ILE A 164 17.31 -11.93 -7.17
N VAL A 165 17.53 -10.62 -7.24
CA VAL A 165 16.45 -9.63 -7.43
C VAL A 165 15.73 -9.84 -8.76
N ARG A 166 16.49 -10.17 -9.80
CA ARG A 166 15.90 -10.46 -11.13
C ARG A 166 15.01 -11.71 -11.11
N ALA A 167 15.43 -12.76 -10.42
CA ALA A 167 14.65 -13.99 -10.30
C ALA A 167 13.45 -13.81 -9.33
N ALA A 168 13.54 -12.90 -8.36
CA ALA A 168 12.43 -12.55 -7.47
C ALA A 168 11.38 -11.64 -8.13
N ALA A 169 11.70 -10.98 -9.25
CA ALA A 169 10.79 -10.04 -9.90
C ALA A 169 9.44 -10.68 -10.33
N PRO A 170 9.38 -11.87 -10.98
CA PRO A 170 8.12 -12.49 -11.36
C PRO A 170 7.16 -12.72 -10.17
N PRO A 171 7.54 -13.40 -9.08
CA PRO A 171 6.64 -13.57 -7.94
C PRO A 171 6.24 -12.25 -7.27
N ILE A 172 7.11 -11.24 -7.23
CA ILE A 172 6.80 -9.91 -6.71
C ILE A 172 5.73 -9.25 -7.58
N VAL A 173 5.88 -9.23 -8.91
CA VAL A 173 4.91 -8.64 -9.84
C VAL A 173 3.57 -9.37 -9.77
N THR A 174 3.58 -10.70 -9.72
CA THR A 174 2.36 -11.50 -9.56
C THR A 174 1.63 -11.15 -8.26
N SER A 175 2.35 -11.03 -7.14
CA SER A 175 1.76 -10.65 -5.85
C SER A 175 1.20 -9.23 -5.87
N LEU A 176 1.83 -8.29 -6.59
CA LEU A 176 1.31 -6.93 -6.79
C LEU A 176 -0.03 -6.95 -7.55
N ILE A 177 -0.11 -7.71 -8.64
CA ILE A 177 -1.33 -7.81 -9.44
C ILE A 177 -2.47 -8.41 -8.60
N PHE A 178 -2.21 -9.50 -7.86
CA PHE A 178 -3.21 -10.09 -6.97
C PHE A 178 -3.61 -9.14 -5.82
N GLY A 179 -2.67 -8.38 -5.29
CA GLY A 179 -2.97 -7.35 -4.29
C GLY A 179 -3.91 -6.28 -4.83
N LEU A 180 -3.68 -5.79 -6.06
CA LEU A 180 -4.54 -4.80 -6.72
C LEU A 180 -5.97 -5.34 -6.92
N THR A 181 -6.10 -6.54 -7.47
CA THR A 181 -7.43 -7.14 -7.71
C THR A 181 -8.16 -7.46 -6.41
N GLY A 182 -7.45 -7.96 -5.39
CA GLY A 182 -8.02 -8.26 -4.07
C GLY A 182 -8.51 -7.01 -3.33
N SER A 183 -7.77 -5.90 -3.42
CA SER A 183 -8.15 -4.64 -2.77
C SER A 183 -9.39 -3.98 -3.39
N LEU A 184 -9.60 -4.17 -4.69
CA LEU A 184 -10.81 -3.67 -5.38
C LEU A 184 -12.03 -4.54 -5.12
N GLY A 185 -11.85 -5.84 -4.81
CA GLY A 185 -12.93 -6.77 -4.52
C GLY A 185 -13.38 -6.82 -3.06
N GLY A 186 -12.58 -6.28 -2.15
CA GLY A 186 -12.84 -6.29 -0.70
C GLY A 186 -13.11 -4.91 -0.09
N ALA A 187 -13.27 -3.88 -0.91
CA ALA A 187 -13.56 -2.51 -0.45
C ALA A 187 -15.05 -2.20 -0.44
#